data_6e02e4f5f695b9964000b11b56bc9534
#
_entry.id   6e02e4f5f695b9964000b11b56bc9534
#
_cell.length_a   1.000
_cell.length_b   1.000
_cell.length_c   1.000
_cell.angle_alpha   90.00
_cell.angle_beta   90.00
_cell.angle_gamma   90.00
#
_symmetry.space_group_name_H-M   'P 1'
#
loop_
_entity.id
_entity.type
_entity.pdbx_description
1 polymer ?
#
loop_
_entity_poly.entity_id
_entity_poly.type
_entity_poly.pdbx_seq_one_letter_code
_entity_poly.pdbx_strand_id
1 'polypeptide(L)'
;MTATQAQGPAVHVQGLDKSYKELHVLRGVDFDVARGSIFALLGSNGAGKTTIVNILSTLLKADAGIAEVDGFDVATQSADVRESISLTGQFAAVDEILTGRENVVLVARLRHLKDPGAIADALVDRFGLTDAAGRRVSTYSGGMRRRLDIAMSLIGDPPVIFLDEPTTGLDPQGRLEVWQAVKDLAGRGTTVLLTTQDLDEAEQLADRIAILHEGRIIVNGTLAELKRLLPPARVEYVEKQPTLEDVFLAIVTENGGSRGGATALNTEAR
;
A
#
# COMPACT_ATOMS: atom_id res chain seq x y z
N MET A 1 28.36 20.08 3.56
CA MET A 1 27.24 20.93 4.00
C MET A 1 26.18 19.98 4.50
N THR A 2 26.03 19.83 5.80
CA THR A 2 25.04 18.98 6.44
C THR A 2 23.67 19.59 6.21
N ALA A 3 22.84 18.90 5.40
CA ALA A 3 21.45 19.26 5.25
C ALA A 3 20.78 19.23 6.63
N THR A 4 20.30 20.36 7.07
CA THR A 4 19.43 20.48 8.24
C THR A 4 18.22 19.61 7.98
N GLN A 5 18.03 18.54 8.76
CA GLN A 5 16.84 17.70 8.69
C GLN A 5 15.63 18.61 8.87
N ALA A 6 14.75 18.64 7.88
CA ALA A 6 13.49 19.37 7.95
C ALA A 6 12.70 18.85 9.17
N GLN A 7 12.41 19.74 10.12
CA GLN A 7 11.71 19.44 11.39
C GLN A 7 10.18 19.28 11.23
N GLY A 8 9.66 19.08 10.02
CA GLY A 8 8.24 18.99 9.70
C GLY A 8 7.81 17.62 9.16
N PRO A 9 6.50 17.42 8.92
CA PRO A 9 5.97 16.23 8.29
C PRO A 9 6.56 16.05 6.87
N ALA A 10 6.52 14.83 6.34
CA ALA A 10 6.94 14.57 4.96
C ALA A 10 5.90 15.08 3.95
N VAL A 11 4.62 15.07 4.33
CA VAL A 11 3.52 15.68 3.56
C VAL A 11 2.68 16.49 4.52
N HIS A 12 2.40 17.74 4.17
CA HIS A 12 1.49 18.65 4.90
C HIS A 12 0.40 19.13 3.96
N VAL A 13 -0.85 18.98 4.37
CA VAL A 13 -2.02 19.40 3.60
C VAL A 13 -2.96 20.17 4.51
N GLN A 14 -3.33 21.40 4.12
CA GLN A 14 -4.22 22.27 4.87
C GLN A 14 -5.25 22.93 3.97
N GLY A 15 -6.55 22.70 4.25
CA GLY A 15 -7.66 23.32 3.57
C GLY A 15 -7.70 23.02 2.06
N LEU A 16 -7.21 21.85 1.63
CA LEU A 16 -7.07 21.53 0.22
C LEU A 16 -8.44 21.42 -0.45
N ASP A 17 -8.63 22.19 -1.52
CA ASP A 17 -9.88 22.31 -2.25
C ASP A 17 -9.70 22.07 -3.73
N LYS A 18 -10.67 21.34 -4.37
CA LYS A 18 -10.64 21.07 -5.80
C LYS A 18 -12.02 20.83 -6.37
N SER A 19 -12.34 21.55 -7.43
CA SER A 19 -13.55 21.35 -8.22
C SER A 19 -13.23 21.05 -9.68
N TYR A 20 -14.08 20.27 -10.33
CA TYR A 20 -14.09 20.05 -11.77
C TYR A 20 -15.45 20.52 -12.31
N LYS A 21 -15.48 21.72 -12.89
CA LYS A 21 -16.73 22.38 -13.29
C LYS A 21 -17.68 22.50 -12.09
N GLU A 22 -18.87 21.87 -12.18
CA GLU A 22 -19.87 21.85 -11.11
C GLU A 22 -19.60 20.82 -10.00
N LEU A 23 -18.65 19.91 -10.20
CA LEU A 23 -18.35 18.84 -9.23
C LEU A 23 -17.26 19.27 -8.26
N HIS A 24 -17.64 19.50 -7.00
CA HIS A 24 -16.71 19.81 -5.90
C HIS A 24 -16.16 18.50 -5.34
N VAL A 25 -14.91 18.15 -5.68
CA VAL A 25 -14.29 16.86 -5.38
C VAL A 25 -13.54 16.87 -4.06
N LEU A 26 -12.79 17.93 -3.74
CA LEU A 26 -12.13 18.10 -2.44
C LEU A 26 -12.68 19.32 -1.75
N ARG A 27 -12.97 19.21 -0.46
CA ARG A 27 -13.74 20.19 0.32
C ARG A 27 -13.04 20.52 1.63
N GLY A 28 -11.89 21.19 1.55
CA GLY A 28 -11.10 21.55 2.72
C GLY A 28 -10.48 20.32 3.40
N VAL A 29 -9.59 19.63 2.70
CA VAL A 29 -8.90 18.42 3.21
C VAL A 29 -7.68 18.84 4.02
N ASP A 30 -7.54 18.25 5.24
CA ASP A 30 -6.42 18.51 6.15
C ASP A 30 -5.81 17.18 6.62
N PHE A 31 -4.50 17.01 6.48
CA PHE A 31 -3.75 15.91 7.07
C PHE A 31 -2.24 16.13 7.01
N ASP A 32 -1.52 15.42 7.89
CA ASP A 32 -0.07 15.33 7.91
C ASP A 32 0.40 13.88 7.78
N VAL A 33 1.53 13.68 7.10
CA VAL A 33 2.21 12.38 7.00
C VAL A 33 3.58 12.50 7.67
N ALA A 34 3.81 11.69 8.69
CA ALA A 34 5.10 11.65 9.37
C ALA A 34 6.21 11.06 8.47
N ARG A 35 7.43 11.54 8.61
CA ARG A 35 8.57 11.01 7.86
C ARG A 35 8.84 9.54 8.20
N GLY A 36 9.12 8.72 7.20
CA GLY A 36 9.42 7.31 7.35
C GLY A 36 8.22 6.45 7.79
N SER A 37 7.00 6.98 7.70
CA SER A 37 5.78 6.24 8.02
C SER A 37 5.00 5.83 6.78
N ILE A 38 4.09 4.88 6.95
CA ILE A 38 3.07 4.49 5.98
C ILE A 38 1.74 5.17 6.35
N PHE A 39 1.26 6.04 5.48
CA PHE A 39 -0.03 6.70 5.61
C PHE A 39 -1.00 6.16 4.56
N ALA A 40 -2.16 5.65 4.99
CA ALA A 40 -3.21 5.20 4.10
C ALA A 40 -4.34 6.22 3.98
N LEU A 41 -4.61 6.63 2.75
CA LEU A 41 -5.81 7.39 2.41
C LEU A 41 -6.90 6.42 1.95
N LEU A 42 -7.76 6.03 2.87
CA LEU A 42 -8.82 5.05 2.67
C LEU A 42 -10.11 5.75 2.20
N GLY A 43 -10.79 5.20 1.20
CA GLY A 43 -12.07 5.73 0.75
C GLY A 43 -12.62 4.99 -0.46
N SER A 44 -13.92 5.15 -0.72
CA SER A 44 -14.58 4.59 -1.89
C SER A 44 -14.06 5.19 -3.20
N ASN A 45 -14.40 4.55 -4.32
CA ASN A 45 -14.14 5.12 -5.64
C ASN A 45 -14.89 6.45 -5.79
N GLY A 46 -14.21 7.45 -6.35
CA GLY A 46 -14.75 8.81 -6.49
C GLY A 46 -14.66 9.69 -5.25
N ALA A 47 -14.16 9.20 -4.11
CA ALA A 47 -14.01 10.01 -2.89
C ALA A 47 -13.01 11.18 -3.02
N GLY A 48 -12.10 11.15 -4.02
CA GLY A 48 -11.09 12.17 -4.26
C GLY A 48 -9.64 11.73 -4.01
N LYS A 49 -9.38 10.45 -3.70
CA LYS A 49 -8.04 9.90 -3.40
C LYS A 49 -7.01 10.22 -4.47
N THR A 50 -7.27 9.81 -5.72
CA THR A 50 -6.38 10.08 -6.86
C THR A 50 -6.22 11.57 -7.14
N THR A 51 -7.25 12.39 -6.86
CA THR A 51 -7.15 13.86 -6.98
C THR A 51 -6.14 14.43 -5.99
N ILE A 52 -6.14 13.97 -4.75
CA ILE A 52 -5.14 14.37 -3.74
C ILE A 52 -3.74 13.95 -4.20
N VAL A 53 -3.54 12.70 -4.61
CA VAL A 53 -2.25 12.20 -5.11
C VAL A 53 -1.76 13.02 -6.30
N ASN A 54 -2.64 13.33 -7.25
CA ASN A 54 -2.28 14.16 -8.41
C ASN A 54 -1.89 15.60 -8.05
N ILE A 55 -2.50 16.18 -7.01
CA ILE A 55 -2.10 17.52 -6.52
C ILE A 55 -0.73 17.42 -5.85
N LEU A 56 -0.53 16.47 -4.93
CA LEU A 56 0.73 16.28 -4.21
C LEU A 56 1.90 15.94 -5.14
N SER A 57 1.63 15.22 -6.23
CA SER A 57 2.63 14.91 -7.26
C SER A 57 2.79 15.99 -8.33
N THR A 58 2.17 17.16 -8.15
CA THR A 58 2.22 18.32 -9.08
C THR A 58 1.61 18.09 -10.47
N LEU A 59 0.87 17.01 -10.66
CA LEU A 59 0.16 16.70 -11.91
C LEU A 59 -1.13 17.52 -12.06
N LEU A 60 -1.67 18.02 -10.95
CA LEU A 60 -2.90 18.80 -10.90
C LEU A 60 -2.73 19.99 -9.94
N LYS A 61 -3.28 21.15 -10.29
CA LYS A 61 -3.32 22.30 -9.38
C LYS A 61 -4.55 22.23 -8.50
N ALA A 62 -4.36 22.53 -7.20
CA ALA A 62 -5.45 22.80 -6.28
C ALA A 62 -6.14 24.12 -6.63
N ASP A 63 -7.40 24.27 -6.25
CA ASP A 63 -8.12 25.54 -6.39
C ASP A 63 -7.94 26.44 -5.17
N ALA A 64 -7.73 25.81 -3.97
CA ALA A 64 -7.37 26.52 -2.73
C ALA A 64 -6.66 25.58 -1.76
N GLY A 65 -6.13 26.12 -0.66
CA GLY A 65 -5.40 25.39 0.37
C GLY A 65 -3.89 25.38 0.14
N ILE A 66 -3.20 24.73 1.07
CA ILE A 66 -1.75 24.56 1.08
C ILE A 66 -1.44 23.07 0.99
N ALA A 67 -0.47 22.71 0.19
CA ALA A 67 0.08 21.37 0.14
C ALA A 67 1.60 21.45 0.00
N GLU A 68 2.31 20.79 0.91
CA GLU A 68 3.77 20.71 0.92
C GLU A 68 4.19 19.24 0.91
N VAL A 69 5.24 18.93 0.16
CA VAL A 69 5.86 17.60 0.11
C VAL A 69 7.36 17.78 0.31
N ASP A 70 7.90 17.07 1.28
CA ASP A 70 9.30 17.14 1.71
C ASP A 70 9.78 18.56 2.09
N GLY A 71 8.83 19.45 2.50
CA GLY A 71 9.06 20.84 2.83
C GLY A 71 9.00 21.77 1.64
N PHE A 72 8.62 21.29 0.45
CA PHE A 72 8.44 22.11 -0.75
C PHE A 72 6.95 22.32 -1.05
N ASP A 73 6.55 23.56 -1.31
CA ASP A 73 5.19 23.90 -1.70
C ASP A 73 4.89 23.39 -3.12
N VAL A 74 3.83 22.61 -3.29
CA VAL A 74 3.48 21.94 -4.56
C VAL A 74 3.09 22.93 -5.67
N ALA A 75 2.61 24.12 -5.32
CA ALA A 75 2.17 25.12 -6.29
C ALA A 75 3.32 25.96 -6.84
N THR A 76 4.30 26.30 -6.00
CA THR A 76 5.37 27.23 -6.32
C THR A 76 6.74 26.56 -6.53
N GLN A 77 6.96 25.40 -5.93
CA GLN A 77 8.24 24.65 -5.96
C GLN A 77 8.08 23.27 -6.62
N SER A 78 7.27 23.19 -7.67
CA SER A 78 6.91 21.91 -8.30
C SER A 78 8.10 21.12 -8.86
N ALA A 79 9.21 21.76 -9.19
CA ALA A 79 10.43 21.08 -9.63
C ALA A 79 11.10 20.32 -8.47
N ASP A 80 11.27 20.99 -7.32
CA ASP A 80 11.85 20.40 -6.11
C ASP A 80 10.98 19.25 -5.58
N VAL A 81 9.64 19.44 -5.60
CA VAL A 81 8.70 18.34 -5.26
C VAL A 81 8.93 17.13 -6.15
N ARG A 82 9.01 17.30 -7.49
CA ARG A 82 9.21 16.17 -8.41
C ARG A 82 10.57 15.46 -8.25
N GLU A 83 11.57 16.16 -7.74
CA GLU A 83 12.87 15.55 -7.41
C GLU A 83 12.80 14.73 -6.11
N SER A 84 11.92 15.13 -5.16
CA SER A 84 11.78 14.47 -3.85
C SER A 84 10.73 13.34 -3.83
N ILE A 85 10.00 13.12 -4.92
CA ILE A 85 8.93 12.11 -4.94
C ILE A 85 9.14 11.03 -5.99
N SER A 86 8.45 9.92 -5.77
CA SER A 86 8.07 9.00 -6.84
C SER A 86 6.57 8.70 -6.77
N LEU A 87 5.96 8.48 -7.92
CA LEU A 87 4.55 8.13 -8.06
C LEU A 87 4.42 6.81 -8.82
N THR A 88 3.75 5.86 -8.21
CA THR A 88 3.30 4.64 -8.84
C THR A 88 1.79 4.69 -8.99
N GLY A 89 1.32 4.83 -10.21
CA GLY A 89 -0.12 4.94 -10.53
C GLY A 89 -0.86 3.60 -10.42
N GLN A 90 -2.15 3.63 -10.71
CA GLN A 90 -3.01 2.44 -10.68
C GLN A 90 -2.55 1.36 -11.68
N PHE A 91 -1.98 1.76 -12.82
CA PHE A 91 -1.40 0.84 -13.81
C PHE A 91 0.12 0.89 -13.73
N ALA A 92 0.75 -0.29 -13.73
CA ALA A 92 2.20 -0.38 -13.73
C ALA A 92 2.80 0.28 -14.97
N ALA A 93 3.73 1.23 -14.77
CA ALA A 93 4.41 1.96 -15.84
C ALA A 93 5.63 1.19 -16.35
N VAL A 94 5.44 -0.10 -16.68
CA VAL A 94 6.48 -0.99 -17.17
C VAL A 94 6.33 -1.24 -18.67
N ASP A 95 7.44 -1.29 -19.40
CA ASP A 95 7.45 -1.72 -20.79
C ASP A 95 7.41 -3.24 -20.87
N GLU A 96 6.34 -3.80 -21.44
CA GLU A 96 6.13 -5.24 -21.52
C GLU A 96 7.04 -5.96 -22.52
N ILE A 97 7.65 -5.23 -23.47
CA ILE A 97 8.57 -5.76 -24.48
C ILE A 97 9.95 -5.98 -23.88
N LEU A 98 10.34 -5.10 -22.95
CA LEU A 98 11.62 -5.17 -22.25
C LEU A 98 11.59 -6.26 -21.16
N THR A 99 12.77 -6.72 -20.78
CA THR A 99 12.95 -7.56 -19.59
C THR A 99 12.79 -6.73 -18.31
N GLY A 100 12.59 -7.40 -17.17
CA GLY A 100 12.51 -6.70 -15.89
C GLY A 100 13.76 -5.84 -15.61
N ARG A 101 14.94 -6.39 -15.85
CA ARG A 101 16.21 -5.68 -15.68
C ARG A 101 16.34 -4.48 -16.63
N GLU A 102 15.96 -4.63 -17.89
CA GLU A 102 16.03 -3.54 -18.89
C GLU A 102 15.10 -2.38 -18.54
N ASN A 103 13.92 -2.64 -17.98
CA ASN A 103 13.02 -1.60 -17.48
C ASN A 103 13.72 -0.73 -16.41
N VAL A 104 14.35 -1.36 -15.41
CA VAL A 104 15.05 -0.63 -14.34
C VAL A 104 16.24 0.15 -14.91
N VAL A 105 17.05 -0.47 -15.80
CA VAL A 105 18.16 0.20 -16.46
C VAL A 105 17.70 1.41 -17.26
N LEU A 106 16.58 1.30 -17.98
CA LEU A 106 16.01 2.40 -18.75
C LEU A 106 15.68 3.60 -17.87
N VAL A 107 14.97 3.38 -16.76
CA VAL A 107 14.60 4.47 -15.83
C VAL A 107 15.83 5.06 -15.15
N ALA A 108 16.81 4.26 -14.74
CA ALA A 108 18.05 4.76 -14.15
C ALA A 108 18.85 5.63 -15.14
N ARG A 109 18.85 5.27 -16.43
CA ARG A 109 19.45 6.09 -17.51
C ARG A 109 18.69 7.40 -17.72
N LEU A 110 17.37 7.36 -17.75
CA LEU A 110 16.53 8.56 -17.88
C LEU A 110 16.73 9.56 -16.74
N ARG A 111 17.03 9.03 -15.53
CA ARG A 111 17.43 9.84 -14.36
C ARG A 111 18.91 10.21 -14.34
N HIS A 112 19.66 9.92 -15.37
CA HIS A 112 21.11 10.23 -15.51
C HIS A 112 21.97 9.67 -14.36
N LEU A 113 21.57 8.57 -13.75
CA LEU A 113 22.32 7.96 -12.65
C LEU A 113 23.54 7.21 -13.14
N LYS A 114 24.58 7.18 -12.28
CA LYS A 114 25.79 6.40 -12.52
C LYS A 114 25.49 4.92 -12.31
N ASP A 115 26.10 4.08 -13.13
CA ASP A 115 26.00 2.63 -13.08
C ASP A 115 24.54 2.08 -13.06
N PRO A 116 23.74 2.34 -14.11
CA PRO A 116 22.37 1.83 -14.21
C PRO A 116 22.27 0.30 -14.08
N GLY A 117 23.34 -0.43 -14.45
CA GLY A 117 23.39 -1.88 -14.33
C GLY A 117 23.41 -2.35 -12.88
N ALA A 118 24.28 -1.81 -12.06
CA ALA A 118 24.34 -2.15 -10.64
C ALA A 118 23.07 -1.76 -9.88
N ILE A 119 22.48 -0.60 -10.21
CA ILE A 119 21.20 -0.18 -9.66
C ILE A 119 20.10 -1.21 -10.00
N ALA A 120 20.05 -1.68 -11.25
CA ALA A 120 19.07 -2.66 -11.68
C ALA A 120 19.24 -3.99 -10.95
N ASP A 121 20.47 -4.49 -10.84
CA ASP A 121 20.75 -5.75 -10.17
C ASP A 121 20.37 -5.68 -8.68
N ALA A 122 20.68 -4.58 -7.99
CA ALA A 122 20.32 -4.37 -6.59
C ALA A 122 18.80 -4.28 -6.36
N LEU A 123 18.08 -3.56 -7.24
CA LEU A 123 16.62 -3.41 -7.10
C LEU A 123 15.88 -4.69 -7.46
N VAL A 124 16.28 -5.38 -8.52
CA VAL A 124 15.70 -6.67 -8.93
C VAL A 124 15.87 -7.71 -7.82
N ASP A 125 17.05 -7.77 -7.19
CA ASP A 125 17.33 -8.65 -6.06
C ASP A 125 16.46 -8.27 -4.85
N ARG A 126 16.45 -7.00 -4.47
CA ARG A 126 15.67 -6.47 -3.33
C ARG A 126 14.18 -6.81 -3.41
N PHE A 127 13.61 -6.84 -4.63
CA PHE A 127 12.19 -7.12 -4.85
C PHE A 127 11.91 -8.58 -5.19
N GLY A 128 12.88 -9.48 -5.04
CA GLY A 128 12.71 -10.91 -5.28
C GLY A 128 12.36 -11.23 -6.74
N LEU A 129 12.96 -10.49 -7.68
CA LEU A 129 12.74 -10.65 -9.12
C LEU A 129 13.96 -11.18 -9.86
N THR A 130 15.02 -11.60 -9.16
CA THR A 130 16.31 -12.03 -9.72
C THR A 130 16.15 -13.14 -10.77
N ASP A 131 15.39 -14.20 -10.45
CA ASP A 131 15.17 -15.33 -11.36
C ASP A 131 14.36 -14.95 -12.62
N ALA A 132 13.61 -13.86 -12.53
CA ALA A 132 12.76 -13.36 -13.61
C ALA A 132 13.39 -12.20 -14.37
N ALA A 133 14.48 -11.62 -13.88
CA ALA A 133 15.08 -10.38 -14.38
C ALA A 133 15.35 -10.36 -15.89
N GLY A 134 15.78 -11.49 -16.45
CA GLY A 134 16.06 -11.66 -17.88
C GLY A 134 14.85 -12.04 -18.74
N ARG A 135 13.66 -12.23 -18.16
CA ARG A 135 12.43 -12.52 -18.91
C ARG A 135 11.71 -11.24 -19.29
N ARG A 136 10.99 -11.25 -20.40
CA ARG A 136 10.12 -10.12 -20.79
C ARG A 136 9.02 -9.91 -19.79
N VAL A 137 8.72 -8.64 -19.47
CA VAL A 137 7.67 -8.26 -18.50
C VAL A 137 6.28 -8.74 -18.94
N SER A 138 6.02 -8.91 -20.25
CA SER A 138 4.80 -9.55 -20.74
C SER A 138 4.53 -10.94 -20.16
N THR A 139 5.57 -11.66 -19.68
CA THR A 139 5.46 -12.98 -19.06
C THR A 139 5.33 -12.94 -17.52
N TYR A 140 5.32 -11.75 -16.92
CA TYR A 140 5.24 -11.58 -15.47
C TYR A 140 3.79 -11.73 -14.98
N SER A 141 3.61 -12.25 -13.75
CA SER A 141 2.34 -12.16 -13.06
C SER A 141 2.01 -10.70 -12.70
N GLY A 142 0.75 -10.40 -12.34
CA GLY A 142 0.35 -9.07 -11.89
C GLY A 142 1.20 -8.59 -10.70
N GLY A 143 1.39 -9.45 -9.70
CA GLY A 143 2.24 -9.15 -8.53
C GLY A 143 3.70 -8.88 -8.90
N MET A 144 4.27 -9.63 -9.84
CA MET A 144 5.64 -9.39 -10.33
C MET A 144 5.75 -8.05 -11.06
N ARG A 145 4.79 -7.71 -11.92
CA ARG A 145 4.76 -6.39 -12.61
C ARG A 145 4.67 -5.26 -11.59
N ARG A 146 3.83 -5.40 -10.57
CA ARG A 146 3.66 -4.39 -9.53
C ARG A 146 4.90 -4.22 -8.68
N ARG A 147 5.56 -5.32 -8.29
CA ARG A 147 6.85 -5.25 -7.57
C ARG A 147 7.94 -4.58 -8.41
N LEU A 148 8.00 -4.85 -9.71
CA LEU A 148 8.92 -4.19 -10.62
C LEU A 148 8.65 -2.68 -10.72
N ASP A 149 7.39 -2.28 -10.84
CA ASP A 149 6.96 -0.88 -10.89
C ASP A 149 7.34 -0.13 -9.60
N ILE A 150 7.09 -0.74 -8.43
CA ILE A 150 7.52 -0.19 -7.14
C ILE A 150 9.06 -0.15 -7.06
N ALA A 151 9.78 -1.17 -7.54
CA ALA A 151 11.24 -1.16 -7.59
C ALA A 151 11.77 0.00 -8.44
N MET A 152 11.15 0.25 -9.60
CA MET A 152 11.51 1.39 -10.46
C MET A 152 11.22 2.74 -9.80
N SER A 153 10.19 2.83 -8.98
CA SER A 153 9.86 4.04 -8.23
C SER A 153 10.91 4.44 -7.19
N LEU A 154 11.79 3.49 -6.78
CA LEU A 154 12.89 3.75 -5.85
C LEU A 154 14.16 4.29 -6.51
N ILE A 155 14.21 4.33 -7.84
CA ILE A 155 15.40 4.80 -8.55
C ILE A 155 15.63 6.28 -8.19
N GLY A 156 16.77 6.58 -7.58
CA GLY A 156 17.12 7.93 -7.11
C GLY A 156 16.80 8.16 -5.63
N ASP A 157 16.39 7.11 -4.89
CA ASP A 157 16.12 7.14 -3.44
C ASP A 157 15.19 8.29 -2.98
N PRO A 158 13.97 8.39 -3.56
CA PRO A 158 13.06 9.47 -3.20
C PRO A 158 12.64 9.36 -1.72
N PRO A 159 12.63 10.46 -0.96
CA PRO A 159 12.18 10.45 0.44
C PRO A 159 10.68 10.18 0.60
N VAL A 160 9.87 10.44 -0.43
CA VAL A 160 8.42 10.22 -0.41
C VAL A 160 7.96 9.43 -1.64
N ILE A 161 7.13 8.42 -1.43
CA ILE A 161 6.52 7.61 -2.50
C ILE A 161 5.00 7.67 -2.38
N PHE A 162 4.34 7.95 -3.49
CA PHE A 162 2.90 7.83 -3.64
C PHE A 162 2.54 6.52 -4.36
N LEU A 163 1.66 5.72 -3.75
CA LEU A 163 1.15 4.47 -4.32
C LEU A 163 -0.37 4.58 -4.49
N ASP A 164 -0.83 4.69 -5.72
CA ASP A 164 -2.27 4.78 -5.99
C ASP A 164 -2.85 3.37 -6.22
N GLU A 165 -3.63 2.87 -5.25
CA GLU A 165 -4.26 1.55 -5.21
C GLU A 165 -3.29 0.39 -5.56
N PRO A 166 -2.22 0.18 -4.77
CA PRO A 166 -1.08 -0.66 -5.17
C PRO A 166 -1.40 -2.14 -5.36
N THR A 167 -2.46 -2.68 -4.78
CA THR A 167 -2.80 -4.10 -4.87
C THR A 167 -4.06 -4.40 -5.65
N THR A 168 -4.68 -3.39 -6.28
CA THR A 168 -5.89 -3.58 -7.07
C THR A 168 -5.65 -4.58 -8.20
N GLY A 169 -6.53 -5.59 -8.29
CA GLY A 169 -6.47 -6.63 -9.33
C GLY A 169 -5.43 -7.72 -9.11
N LEU A 170 -4.73 -7.74 -7.97
CA LEU A 170 -3.80 -8.81 -7.62
C LEU A 170 -4.50 -9.96 -6.91
N ASP A 171 -3.99 -11.17 -7.13
CA ASP A 171 -4.33 -12.34 -6.35
C ASP A 171 -3.83 -12.21 -4.89
N PRO A 172 -4.32 -13.04 -3.94
CA PRO A 172 -3.92 -12.94 -2.54
C PRO A 172 -2.41 -13.03 -2.31
N GLN A 173 -1.71 -13.90 -3.06
CA GLN A 173 -0.26 -14.06 -2.93
C GLN A 173 0.47 -12.80 -3.40
N GLY A 174 0.12 -12.27 -4.57
CA GLY A 174 0.71 -11.04 -5.10
C GLY A 174 0.47 -9.83 -4.20
N ARG A 175 -0.69 -9.77 -3.53
CA ARG A 175 -1.02 -8.74 -2.54
C ARG A 175 -0.06 -8.79 -1.35
N LEU A 176 0.16 -9.97 -0.75
CA LEU A 176 1.08 -10.15 0.37
C LEU A 176 2.52 -9.75 0.01
N GLU A 177 2.97 -10.10 -1.20
CA GLU A 177 4.30 -9.74 -1.70
C GLU A 177 4.48 -8.23 -1.86
N VAL A 178 3.45 -7.52 -2.35
CA VAL A 178 3.45 -6.05 -2.45
C VAL A 178 3.41 -5.41 -1.06
N TRP A 179 2.59 -5.92 -0.15
CA TRP A 179 2.55 -5.42 1.23
C TRP A 179 3.90 -5.53 1.93
N GLN A 180 4.58 -6.68 1.77
CA GLN A 180 5.92 -6.83 2.34
C GLN A 180 6.90 -5.83 1.75
N ALA A 181 6.87 -5.63 0.42
CA ALA A 181 7.70 -4.64 -0.23
C ALA A 181 7.46 -3.22 0.31
N VAL A 182 6.20 -2.82 0.52
CA VAL A 182 5.83 -1.50 1.08
C VAL A 182 6.34 -1.34 2.53
N LYS A 183 6.20 -2.37 3.37
CA LYS A 183 6.75 -2.37 4.74
C LYS A 183 8.27 -2.22 4.76
N ASP A 184 8.95 -2.90 3.85
CA ASP A 184 10.42 -2.82 3.73
C ASP A 184 10.88 -1.42 3.30
N LEU A 185 10.08 -0.69 2.51
CA LEU A 185 10.36 0.71 2.16
C LEU A 185 10.33 1.61 3.38
N ALA A 186 9.24 1.58 4.14
CA ALA A 186 9.08 2.40 5.33
C ALA A 186 10.11 2.04 6.41
N GLY A 187 10.41 0.75 6.59
CA GLY A 187 11.44 0.27 7.50
C GLY A 187 12.86 0.79 7.19
N ARG A 188 13.09 1.33 5.99
CA ARG A 188 14.34 1.98 5.56
C ARG A 188 14.29 3.51 5.61
N GLY A 189 13.17 4.07 6.09
CA GLY A 189 12.99 5.51 6.26
C GLY A 189 12.30 6.22 5.09
N THR A 190 11.88 5.51 4.05
CA THR A 190 11.06 6.10 2.97
C THR A 190 9.65 6.34 3.48
N THR A 191 9.12 7.55 3.27
CA THR A 191 7.72 7.86 3.58
C THR A 191 6.82 7.33 2.48
N VAL A 192 5.76 6.62 2.84
CA VAL A 192 4.79 6.08 1.88
C VAL A 192 3.41 6.66 2.15
N LEU A 193 2.83 7.30 1.15
CA LEU A 193 1.40 7.63 1.12
C LEU A 193 0.74 6.71 0.10
N LEU A 194 -0.13 5.83 0.57
CA LEU A 194 -0.92 4.96 -0.31
C LEU A 194 -2.38 5.33 -0.30
N THR A 195 -3.04 5.19 -1.44
CA THR A 195 -4.49 5.24 -1.52
C THR A 195 -5.04 3.83 -1.63
N THR A 196 -6.17 3.58 -1.00
CA THR A 196 -6.84 2.28 -1.11
C THR A 196 -8.34 2.39 -0.85
N GLN A 197 -9.09 1.41 -1.33
CA GLN A 197 -10.46 1.13 -0.91
C GLN A 197 -10.54 -0.19 -0.12
N ASP A 198 -9.42 -0.90 -0.01
CA ASP A 198 -9.32 -2.17 0.70
C ASP A 198 -8.99 -1.91 2.17
N LEU A 199 -9.91 -2.32 3.06
CA LEU A 199 -9.77 -2.17 4.50
C LEU A 199 -8.62 -3.00 5.06
N ASP A 200 -8.44 -4.22 4.54
CA ASP A 200 -7.38 -5.12 4.98
C ASP A 200 -6.01 -4.53 4.64
N GLU A 201 -5.85 -3.93 3.44
CA GLU A 201 -4.62 -3.24 3.05
C GLU A 201 -4.28 -2.11 4.00
N ALA A 202 -5.25 -1.23 4.30
CA ALA A 202 -5.05 -0.13 5.24
C ALA A 202 -4.70 -0.65 6.65
N GLU A 203 -5.41 -1.69 7.13
CA GLU A 203 -5.17 -2.29 8.46
C GLU A 203 -3.79 -2.94 8.57
N GLN A 204 -3.33 -3.61 7.50
CA GLN A 204 -2.07 -4.35 7.49
C GLN A 204 -0.83 -3.48 7.29
N LEU A 205 -0.97 -2.35 6.59
CA LEU A 205 0.17 -1.54 6.19
C LEU A 205 0.34 -0.26 7.00
N ALA A 206 -0.76 0.43 7.31
CA ALA A 206 -0.68 1.82 7.70
C ALA A 206 -0.34 2.02 9.17
N ASP A 207 0.59 2.92 9.45
CA ASP A 207 0.82 3.49 10.78
C ASP A 207 -0.31 4.46 11.14
N ARG A 208 -0.86 5.15 10.12
CA ARG A 208 -1.97 6.10 10.27
C ARG A 208 -2.90 6.03 9.07
N ILE A 209 -4.20 6.07 9.33
CA ILE A 209 -5.26 5.95 8.32
C ILE A 209 -6.13 7.21 8.35
N ALA A 210 -6.31 7.84 7.21
CA ALA A 210 -7.32 8.87 7.00
C ALA A 210 -8.46 8.33 6.15
N ILE A 211 -9.69 8.46 6.62
CA ILE A 211 -10.89 8.04 5.87
C ILE A 211 -11.41 9.26 5.12
N LEU A 212 -11.33 9.18 3.79
CA LEU A 212 -11.85 10.18 2.86
C LEU A 212 -13.26 9.79 2.38
N HIS A 213 -14.22 10.66 2.64
CA HIS A 213 -15.61 10.47 2.21
C HIS A 213 -16.17 11.79 1.66
N GLU A 214 -16.75 11.76 0.47
CA GLU A 214 -17.34 12.93 -0.22
C GLU A 214 -16.41 14.17 -0.22
N GLY A 215 -15.12 13.94 -0.46
CA GLY A 215 -14.12 15.01 -0.54
C GLY A 215 -13.67 15.58 0.80
N ARG A 216 -13.99 14.95 1.94
CA ARG A 216 -13.57 15.37 3.29
C ARG A 216 -12.91 14.23 4.03
N ILE A 217 -11.90 14.51 4.83
CA ILE A 217 -11.42 13.57 5.82
C ILE A 217 -12.38 13.57 7.00
N ILE A 218 -13.07 12.45 7.20
CA ILE A 218 -14.02 12.28 8.31
C ILE A 218 -13.37 11.72 9.56
N VAL A 219 -12.27 11.00 9.42
CA VAL A 219 -11.48 10.44 10.53
C VAL A 219 -10.02 10.34 10.11
N ASN A 220 -9.10 10.62 11.03
CA ASN A 220 -7.66 10.46 10.84
C ASN A 220 -7.03 9.98 12.16
N GLY A 221 -6.44 8.78 12.17
CA GLY A 221 -5.86 8.20 13.37
C GLY A 221 -5.09 6.92 13.10
N THR A 222 -4.45 6.39 14.13
CA THR A 222 -3.92 5.02 14.12
C THR A 222 -5.07 4.01 14.11
N LEU A 223 -4.81 2.78 13.68
CA LEU A 223 -5.80 1.71 13.71
C LEU A 223 -6.42 1.54 15.10
N ALA A 224 -5.61 1.64 16.17
CA ALA A 224 -6.08 1.53 17.55
C ALA A 224 -7.01 2.69 17.94
N GLU A 225 -6.72 3.92 17.50
CA GLU A 225 -7.59 5.09 17.70
C GLU A 225 -8.92 4.93 16.97
N LEU A 226 -8.88 4.47 15.71
CA LEU A 226 -10.08 4.24 14.90
C LEU A 226 -10.97 3.16 15.51
N LYS A 227 -10.41 2.04 15.97
CA LYS A 227 -11.17 0.98 16.62
C LYS A 227 -11.87 1.42 17.92
N ARG A 228 -11.34 2.43 18.63
CA ARG A 228 -11.96 2.99 19.85
C ARG A 228 -13.18 3.86 19.55
N LEU A 229 -13.38 4.31 18.31
CA LEU A 229 -14.58 5.07 17.94
C LEU A 229 -15.85 4.20 17.93
N LEU A 230 -15.69 2.89 17.86
CA LEU A 230 -16.80 1.94 17.97
C LEU A 230 -16.97 1.52 19.43
N PRO A 231 -18.22 1.33 19.89
CA PRO A 231 -18.45 0.73 21.19
C PRO A 231 -17.80 -0.66 21.23
N PRO A 232 -17.29 -1.10 22.42
CA PRO A 232 -16.69 -2.42 22.54
C PRO A 232 -17.68 -3.47 22.04
N ALA A 233 -17.22 -4.35 21.15
CA ALA A 233 -18.01 -5.43 20.60
C ALA A 233 -18.58 -6.25 21.79
N ARG A 234 -19.91 -6.41 21.86
CA ARG A 234 -20.51 -7.38 22.78
C ARG A 234 -20.05 -8.75 22.28
N VAL A 235 -19.27 -9.44 23.11
CA VAL A 235 -18.92 -10.83 22.85
C VAL A 235 -20.19 -11.64 23.16
N GLU A 236 -21.00 -11.91 22.13
CA GLU A 236 -21.99 -12.96 22.22
C GLU A 236 -21.23 -14.29 22.09
N TYR A 237 -21.17 -15.03 23.17
CA TYR A 237 -20.76 -16.43 23.12
C TYR A 237 -21.86 -17.21 22.41
N VAL A 238 -21.77 -17.33 21.09
CA VAL A 238 -22.56 -18.31 20.38
C VAL A 238 -21.87 -19.65 20.62
N GLU A 239 -22.46 -20.47 21.47
CA GLU A 239 -22.07 -21.85 21.63
C GLU A 239 -22.28 -22.54 20.25
N LYS A 240 -21.20 -22.67 19.50
CA LYS A 240 -21.24 -23.32 18.19
C LYS A 240 -21.41 -24.82 18.45
N GLN A 241 -22.63 -25.31 18.29
CA GLN A 241 -22.85 -26.75 18.35
C GLN A 241 -22.00 -27.42 17.26
N PRO A 242 -21.30 -28.54 17.58
CA PRO A 242 -20.49 -29.25 16.61
C PRO A 242 -21.32 -29.58 15.37
N THR A 243 -20.78 -29.26 14.21
CA THR A 243 -21.40 -29.63 12.94
C THR A 243 -21.22 -31.12 12.69
N LEU A 244 -22.05 -31.70 11.80
CA LEU A 244 -21.88 -33.09 11.39
C LEU A 244 -20.48 -33.35 10.80
N GLU A 245 -19.88 -32.33 10.19
CA GLU A 245 -18.51 -32.37 9.67
C GLU A 245 -17.47 -32.45 10.80
N ASP A 246 -17.65 -31.69 11.88
CA ASP A 246 -16.77 -31.78 13.07
C ASP A 246 -16.85 -33.16 13.72
N VAL A 247 -18.08 -33.73 13.80
CA VAL A 247 -18.30 -35.10 14.31
C VAL A 247 -17.67 -36.16 13.40
N PHE A 248 -17.82 -35.98 12.07
CA PHE A 248 -17.23 -36.90 11.10
C PHE A 248 -15.69 -36.88 11.18
N LEU A 249 -15.09 -35.69 11.21
CA LEU A 249 -13.63 -35.55 11.33
C LEU A 249 -13.10 -36.12 12.63
N ALA A 250 -13.78 -35.92 13.75
CA ALA A 250 -13.41 -36.53 15.04
C ALA A 250 -13.41 -38.04 14.98
N ILE A 251 -14.47 -38.66 14.42
CA ILE A 251 -14.60 -40.13 14.31
C ILE A 251 -13.56 -40.70 13.36
N VAL A 252 -13.28 -40.06 12.22
CA VAL A 252 -12.33 -40.56 11.23
C VAL A 252 -10.89 -40.44 11.73
N THR A 253 -10.55 -39.37 12.48
CA THR A 253 -9.20 -39.20 13.07
C THR A 253 -8.95 -40.18 14.22
N GLU A 254 -9.95 -40.49 15.06
CA GLU A 254 -9.80 -41.51 16.12
C GLU A 254 -9.67 -42.91 15.55
N ASN A 255 -10.38 -43.24 14.47
CA ASN A 255 -10.30 -44.59 13.84
C ASN A 255 -9.10 -44.79 12.91
N GLY A 256 -8.39 -43.71 12.51
CA GLY A 256 -7.14 -43.79 11.74
C GLY A 256 -5.90 -44.14 12.55
N GLY A 257 -5.97 -44.10 13.86
CA GLY A 257 -4.83 -44.29 14.78
C GLY A 257 -4.77 -45.58 15.58
N SER A 258 -5.70 -46.54 15.41
CA SER A 258 -5.64 -47.77 16.20
C SER A 258 -6.20 -48.97 15.45
N ARG A 259 -5.32 -49.74 14.80
CA ARG A 259 -5.53 -51.17 14.63
C ARG A 259 -5.08 -51.84 15.91
N GLY A 260 -6.03 -52.21 16.76
CA GLY A 260 -5.80 -53.12 17.89
C GLY A 260 -6.61 -52.76 19.15
N GLY A 261 -7.72 -53.46 19.37
CA GLY A 261 -8.39 -53.50 20.66
C GLY A 261 -9.91 -53.33 20.58
N ALA A 262 -10.61 -54.39 20.25
CA ALA A 262 -12.05 -54.49 20.47
C ALA A 262 -12.35 -54.50 21.99
N THR A 263 -13.18 -53.56 22.43
CA THR A 263 -13.90 -53.69 23.70
C THR A 263 -15.30 -53.15 23.55
N ALA A 264 -16.26 -54.02 23.82
CA ALA A 264 -17.68 -53.85 23.66
C ALA A 264 -18.26 -52.71 24.49
N LEU A 265 -19.09 -51.93 23.88
CA LEU A 265 -20.01 -51.02 24.55
C LEU A 265 -21.19 -51.81 25.11
N ASN A 266 -21.24 -51.93 26.43
CA ASN A 266 -22.34 -52.50 27.17
C ASN A 266 -23.46 -51.48 27.32
N THR A 267 -24.61 -51.82 26.77
CA THR A 267 -25.86 -51.08 26.93
C THR A 267 -26.44 -51.39 28.31
N GLU A 268 -26.62 -50.39 29.16
CA GLU A 268 -27.61 -50.49 30.23
C GLU A 268 -28.42 -49.19 30.33
N ALA A 269 -29.69 -49.37 30.02
CA ALA A 269 -30.75 -48.42 30.31
C ALA A 269 -31.17 -48.53 31.79
N ARG A 270 -31.28 -47.40 32.42
CA ARG A 270 -32.37 -47.10 33.37
C ARG A 270 -32.50 -45.60 33.61
#